data_76a64384fd35e68437f41aa18cb4b1f6
#
_entry.id   76a64384fd35e68437f41aa18cb4b1f6
#
_cell.length_a   1.000
_cell.length_b   1.000
_cell.length_c   1.000
_cell.angle_alpha   90.00
_cell.angle_beta   90.00
_cell.angle_gamma   90.00
#
_symmetry.space_group_name_H-M   'P 1'
#
loop_
_entity.id
_entity.type
_entity.pdbx_description
1 polymer ?
#
loop_
_entity_poly.entity_id
_entity_poly.type
_entity_poly.pdbx_seq_one_letter_code
_entity_poly.pdbx_strand_id
1 'polypeptide(L)'
;PKTIVTFVLISIFTDSFSYLFANQPLVENDSFIACFYGGAILGLGVTCVFRAQSTSAGTDVLARVIALNSNLKVSNMIIVIDSTVVMLGLLVFQDWAVPLYSWFAIFVFGKVVEMFQTENPNRAVFIVSQKTQEVKELIVGKMGMRGTFLHGRGMYEGKEKEIIFTIAERKDLPRLKDEVKEIDPNAFISTMQASKDS
;
A
#
# COMPACT_ATOMS: atom_id res chain seq x y z
N PRO A 1 12.02 18.79 4.90
CA PRO A 1 13.27 19.01 4.13
C PRO A 1 13.46 18.01 2.99
N LYS A 2 13.14 16.69 3.19
CA LYS A 2 13.32 15.67 2.15
C LYS A 2 12.54 15.98 0.87
N THR A 3 11.27 16.36 0.99
CA THR A 3 10.39 16.69 -0.16
C THR A 3 10.92 17.85 -1.00
N ILE A 4 11.50 18.88 -0.36
CA ILE A 4 12.10 20.01 -1.08
C ILE A 4 13.30 19.55 -1.92
N VAL A 5 14.16 18.71 -1.31
CA VAL A 5 15.31 18.14 -2.02
C VAL A 5 14.85 17.28 -3.20
N THR A 6 13.84 16.44 -3.00
CA THR A 6 13.27 15.60 -4.07
C THR A 6 12.71 16.44 -5.19
N PHE A 7 11.97 17.52 -4.90
CA PHE A 7 11.41 18.43 -5.89
C PHE A 7 12.51 19.09 -6.74
N VAL A 8 13.55 19.62 -6.09
CA VAL A 8 14.69 20.23 -6.80
C VAL A 8 15.43 19.21 -7.66
N LEU A 9 15.66 18.00 -7.15
CA LEU A 9 16.31 16.94 -7.91
C LEU A 9 15.48 16.51 -9.12
N ILE A 10 14.17 16.33 -8.98
CA ILE A 10 13.28 15.99 -10.10
C ILE A 10 13.39 17.07 -11.19
N SER A 11 13.32 18.35 -10.82
CA SER A 11 13.44 19.45 -11.80
C SER A 11 14.78 19.42 -12.54
N ILE A 12 15.89 19.30 -11.80
CA ILE A 12 17.22 19.26 -12.40
C ILE A 12 17.38 18.05 -13.34
N PHE A 13 16.95 16.88 -12.91
CA PHE A 13 17.02 15.66 -13.74
C PHE A 13 16.14 15.78 -14.99
N THR A 14 14.90 16.27 -14.84
CA THR A 14 13.98 16.45 -15.97
C THR A 14 14.57 17.40 -17.01
N ASP A 15 15.09 18.54 -16.60
CA ASP A 15 15.72 19.52 -17.50
C ASP A 15 16.99 18.95 -18.15
N SER A 16 17.82 18.23 -17.38
CA SER A 16 19.04 17.59 -17.89
C SER A 16 18.72 16.52 -18.94
N PHE A 17 17.73 15.68 -18.70
CA PHE A 17 17.30 14.67 -19.67
C PHE A 17 16.68 15.30 -20.93
N SER A 18 15.83 16.34 -20.78
CA SER A 18 15.30 17.09 -21.91
C SER A 18 16.41 17.69 -22.79
N TYR A 19 17.45 18.21 -22.16
CA TYR A 19 18.60 18.75 -22.90
C TYR A 19 19.43 17.68 -23.62
N LEU A 20 19.70 16.53 -22.91
CA LEU A 20 20.47 15.42 -23.45
C LEU A 20 19.80 14.75 -24.65
N PHE A 21 18.50 14.60 -24.62
CA PHE A 21 17.73 13.96 -25.70
C PHE A 21 17.19 14.96 -26.71
N ALA A 22 17.63 16.25 -26.66
CA ALA A 22 17.26 17.33 -27.58
C ALA A 22 15.73 17.42 -27.82
N ASN A 23 14.90 17.09 -26.80
CA ASN A 23 13.44 16.99 -26.89
C ASN A 23 12.94 16.05 -27.98
N GLN A 24 13.73 15.08 -28.42
CA GLN A 24 13.29 14.07 -29.38
C GLN A 24 12.60 12.94 -28.62
N PRO A 25 11.39 12.52 -29.00
CA PRO A 25 10.72 11.40 -28.40
C PRO A 25 11.47 10.11 -28.71
N LEU A 26 11.68 9.25 -27.70
CA LEU A 26 12.30 7.92 -27.89
C LEU A 26 11.41 7.00 -28.73
N VAL A 27 10.10 7.25 -28.77
CA VAL A 27 9.11 6.51 -29.56
C VAL A 27 8.29 7.52 -30.37
N GLU A 28 8.52 7.60 -31.67
CA GLU A 28 7.93 8.65 -32.51
C GLU A 28 6.50 8.35 -33.01
N ASN A 29 6.12 7.08 -33.19
CA ASN A 29 4.89 6.75 -33.89
C ASN A 29 3.90 5.83 -33.14
N ASP A 30 4.18 5.49 -31.88
CA ASP A 30 3.33 4.59 -31.11
C ASP A 30 3.06 5.14 -29.70
N SER A 31 1.95 5.88 -29.60
CA SER A 31 1.51 6.46 -28.32
C SER A 31 1.22 5.40 -27.28
N PHE A 32 0.81 4.17 -27.67
CA PHE A 32 0.54 3.10 -26.75
C PHE A 32 1.83 2.60 -26.06
N ILE A 33 2.89 2.36 -26.86
CA ILE A 33 4.20 1.96 -26.35
C ILE A 33 4.78 3.06 -25.45
N ALA A 34 4.68 4.32 -25.88
CA ALA A 34 5.15 5.45 -25.08
C ALA A 34 4.43 5.53 -23.71
N CYS A 35 3.11 5.35 -23.67
CA CYS A 35 2.32 5.35 -22.45
C CYS A 35 2.66 4.17 -21.55
N PHE A 36 2.88 2.97 -22.11
CA PHE A 36 3.23 1.78 -21.34
C PHE A 36 4.59 1.94 -20.65
N TYR A 37 5.63 2.21 -21.42
CA TYR A 37 6.99 2.36 -20.86
C TYR A 37 7.13 3.62 -20.01
N GLY A 38 6.51 4.73 -20.42
CA GLY A 38 6.50 5.96 -19.65
C GLY A 38 5.82 5.77 -18.28
N GLY A 39 4.63 5.15 -18.26
CA GLY A 39 3.92 4.83 -17.03
C GLY A 39 4.71 3.88 -16.13
N ALA A 40 5.37 2.86 -16.70
CA ALA A 40 6.19 1.93 -15.94
C ALA A 40 7.42 2.59 -15.31
N ILE A 41 8.17 3.39 -16.07
CA ILE A 41 9.36 4.09 -15.58
C ILE A 41 9.00 5.12 -14.51
N LEU A 42 7.94 5.90 -14.73
CA LEU A 42 7.41 6.83 -13.73
C LEU A 42 6.99 6.12 -12.45
N GLY A 43 6.31 4.97 -12.56
CA GLY A 43 5.91 4.15 -11.41
C GLY A 43 7.09 3.66 -10.58
N LEU A 44 8.17 3.22 -11.24
CA LEU A 44 9.42 2.85 -10.57
C LEU A 44 10.06 4.06 -9.88
N GLY A 45 10.14 5.20 -10.55
CA GLY A 45 10.71 6.43 -9.99
C GLY A 45 9.96 6.88 -8.72
N VAL A 46 8.63 6.97 -8.80
CA VAL A 46 7.79 7.36 -7.66
C VAL A 46 7.89 6.34 -6.50
N THR A 47 8.00 5.06 -6.82
CA THR A 47 8.22 4.03 -5.78
C THR A 47 9.56 4.24 -5.06
N CYS A 48 10.62 4.57 -5.76
CA CYS A 48 11.90 4.91 -5.14
C CYS A 48 11.79 6.13 -4.22
N VAL A 49 11.06 7.18 -4.65
CA VAL A 49 10.78 8.37 -3.84
C VAL A 49 10.00 8.00 -2.57
N PHE A 50 8.99 7.13 -2.68
CA PHE A 50 8.21 6.67 -1.52
C PHE A 50 9.04 5.83 -0.55
N ARG A 51 9.93 4.96 -1.05
CA ARG A 51 10.87 4.20 -0.20
C ARG A 51 11.83 5.10 0.56
N ALA A 52 12.22 6.23 -0.01
CA ALA A 52 13.01 7.26 0.66
C ALA A 52 12.21 8.08 1.71
N GLN A 53 10.94 7.71 1.96
CA GLN A 53 10.01 8.46 2.81
C GLN A 53 9.88 9.93 2.38
N SER A 54 9.85 10.16 1.08
CA SER A 54 9.65 11.45 0.44
C SER A 54 8.41 11.44 -0.45
N THR A 55 8.11 12.55 -1.06
CA THR A 55 7.03 12.72 -2.04
C THR A 55 7.52 13.58 -3.19
N SER A 56 6.91 13.48 -4.38
CA SER A 56 7.23 14.32 -5.53
C SER A 56 6.66 15.74 -5.43
N ALA A 57 5.93 16.05 -4.34
CA ALA A 57 5.18 17.29 -4.12
C ALA A 57 4.03 17.53 -5.13
N GLY A 58 3.57 16.47 -5.78
CA GLY A 58 2.44 16.48 -6.72
C GLY A 58 1.16 15.88 -6.12
N THR A 59 0.30 15.33 -6.98
CA THR A 59 -0.96 14.64 -6.60
C THR A 59 -0.74 13.44 -5.69
N ASP A 60 0.45 12.85 -5.70
CA ASP A 60 0.90 11.78 -4.83
C ASP A 60 0.85 12.15 -3.33
N VAL A 61 1.04 13.42 -2.97
CA VAL A 61 0.87 13.91 -1.59
C VAL A 61 -0.57 13.74 -1.15
N LEU A 62 -1.52 14.19 -1.99
CA LEU A 62 -2.96 14.08 -1.71
C LEU A 62 -3.37 12.61 -1.59
N ALA A 63 -2.91 11.77 -2.53
CA ALA A 63 -3.17 10.34 -2.52
C ALA A 63 -2.68 9.69 -1.21
N ARG A 64 -1.49 10.06 -0.75
CA ARG A 64 -0.91 9.54 0.49
C ARG A 64 -1.65 10.01 1.72
N VAL A 65 -2.04 11.28 1.81
CA VAL A 65 -2.82 11.82 2.94
C VAL A 65 -4.19 11.14 3.04
N ILE A 66 -4.88 10.96 1.91
CA ILE A 66 -6.18 10.28 1.89
C ILE A 66 -6.01 8.80 2.26
N ALA A 67 -4.99 8.13 1.74
CA ALA A 67 -4.73 6.73 2.05
C ALA A 67 -4.36 6.50 3.53
N LEU A 68 -3.69 7.44 4.19
CA LEU A 68 -3.40 7.38 5.63
C LEU A 68 -4.67 7.49 6.49
N ASN A 69 -5.67 8.27 6.04
CA ASN A 69 -6.95 8.45 6.73
C ASN A 69 -8.01 7.41 6.32
N SER A 70 -7.74 6.62 5.30
CA SER A 70 -8.61 5.57 4.80
C SER A 70 -7.85 4.26 4.73
N ASN A 71 -8.53 3.12 4.85
CA ASN A 71 -7.91 1.80 4.73
C ASN A 71 -7.59 1.42 3.26
N LEU A 72 -7.41 2.41 2.40
CA LEU A 72 -7.18 2.22 0.97
C LEU A 72 -5.69 2.24 0.65
N LYS A 73 -5.31 1.58 -0.44
CA LYS A 73 -3.93 1.60 -0.93
C LYS A 73 -3.60 2.96 -1.55
N VAL A 74 -2.38 3.45 -1.34
CA VAL A 74 -1.91 4.70 -1.95
C VAL A 74 -1.99 4.64 -3.47
N SER A 75 -1.64 3.50 -4.09
CA SER A 75 -1.76 3.29 -5.54
C SER A 75 -3.18 3.51 -6.07
N ASN A 76 -4.20 3.01 -5.36
CA ASN A 76 -5.58 3.21 -5.75
C ASN A 76 -5.99 4.70 -5.67
N MET A 77 -5.51 5.41 -4.65
CA MET A 77 -5.80 6.84 -4.50
C MET A 77 -5.13 7.67 -5.59
N ILE A 78 -3.91 7.32 -6.00
CA ILE A 78 -3.24 7.94 -7.14
C ILE A 78 -4.09 7.77 -8.40
N ILE A 79 -4.52 6.54 -8.71
CA ILE A 79 -5.35 6.26 -9.89
C ILE A 79 -6.64 7.10 -9.87
N VAL A 80 -7.31 7.19 -8.72
CA VAL A 80 -8.57 7.95 -8.59
C VAL A 80 -8.34 9.45 -8.81
N ILE A 81 -7.33 10.02 -8.15
CA ILE A 81 -7.03 11.46 -8.24
C ILE A 81 -6.62 11.82 -9.66
N ASP A 82 -5.67 11.08 -10.24
CA ASP A 82 -5.17 11.37 -11.57
C ASP A 82 -6.25 11.14 -12.64
N SER A 83 -7.11 10.13 -12.48
CA SER A 83 -8.27 9.93 -13.35
C SER A 83 -9.24 11.11 -13.29
N THR A 84 -9.43 11.69 -12.11
CA THR A 84 -10.28 12.89 -11.95
C THR A 84 -9.67 14.07 -12.70
N VAL A 85 -8.36 14.28 -12.62
CA VAL A 85 -7.65 15.34 -13.37
C VAL A 85 -7.80 15.13 -14.88
N VAL A 86 -7.66 13.89 -15.36
CA VAL A 86 -7.83 13.56 -16.78
C VAL A 86 -9.26 13.83 -17.26
N MET A 87 -10.28 13.50 -16.43
CA MET A 87 -11.69 13.80 -16.76
C MET A 87 -11.94 15.31 -16.87
N LEU A 88 -11.35 16.10 -15.97
CA LEU A 88 -11.43 17.56 -16.08
C LEU A 88 -10.72 18.07 -17.35
N GLY A 89 -9.59 17.46 -17.71
CA GLY A 89 -8.88 17.76 -18.95
C GLY A 89 -9.73 17.49 -20.21
N LEU A 90 -10.52 16.42 -20.21
CA LEU A 90 -11.42 16.12 -21.33
C LEU A 90 -12.45 17.24 -21.61
N LEU A 91 -12.95 17.87 -20.56
CA LEU A 91 -13.88 19.00 -20.71
C LEU A 91 -13.25 20.21 -21.42
N VAL A 92 -11.92 20.35 -21.30
CA VAL A 92 -11.17 21.47 -21.90
C VAL A 92 -10.74 21.14 -23.33
N PHE A 93 -10.17 19.96 -23.54
CA PHE A 93 -9.52 19.59 -24.82
C PHE A 93 -10.48 18.97 -25.83
N GLN A 94 -11.62 18.42 -25.39
CA GLN A 94 -12.66 17.78 -26.22
C GLN A 94 -12.14 16.68 -27.19
N ASP A 95 -10.97 16.12 -26.92
CA ASP A 95 -10.36 15.02 -27.67
C ASP A 95 -10.33 13.75 -26.81
N TRP A 96 -11.00 12.71 -27.28
CA TRP A 96 -11.10 11.42 -26.55
C TRP A 96 -9.82 10.59 -26.58
N ALA A 97 -8.94 10.82 -27.54
CA ALA A 97 -7.70 10.05 -27.64
C ALA A 97 -6.78 10.33 -26.45
N VAL A 98 -6.66 11.59 -26.04
CA VAL A 98 -5.79 11.99 -24.94
C VAL A 98 -6.19 11.34 -23.59
N PRO A 99 -7.45 11.40 -23.15
CA PRO A 99 -7.88 10.73 -21.92
C PRO A 99 -7.70 9.21 -21.94
N LEU A 100 -7.95 8.53 -23.06
CA LEU A 100 -7.80 7.10 -23.16
C LEU A 100 -6.35 6.65 -22.97
N TYR A 101 -5.41 7.32 -23.63
CA TYR A 101 -3.98 7.05 -23.44
C TYR A 101 -3.49 7.43 -22.04
N SER A 102 -4.02 8.54 -21.49
CA SER A 102 -3.68 8.96 -20.13
C SER A 102 -4.17 7.95 -19.10
N TRP A 103 -5.39 7.44 -19.19
CA TRP A 103 -5.89 6.40 -18.30
C TRP A 103 -5.10 5.11 -18.39
N PHE A 104 -4.69 4.71 -19.58
CA PHE A 104 -3.82 3.56 -19.75
C PHE A 104 -2.47 3.77 -19.05
N ALA A 105 -1.85 4.93 -19.24
CA ALA A 105 -0.59 5.28 -18.57
C ALA A 105 -0.73 5.31 -17.03
N ILE A 106 -1.81 5.93 -16.51
CA ILE A 106 -2.13 5.99 -15.07
C ILE A 106 -2.35 4.57 -14.50
N PHE A 107 -3.03 3.71 -15.24
CA PHE A 107 -3.25 2.34 -14.82
C PHE A 107 -1.94 1.57 -14.70
N VAL A 108 -1.07 1.64 -15.73
CA VAL A 108 0.26 1.01 -15.71
C VAL A 108 1.09 1.56 -14.56
N PHE A 109 1.15 2.88 -14.41
CA PHE A 109 1.83 3.58 -13.33
C PHE A 109 1.36 3.07 -11.96
N GLY A 110 0.06 3.08 -11.71
CA GLY A 110 -0.52 2.63 -10.44
C GLY A 110 -0.23 1.15 -10.15
N LYS A 111 -0.23 0.29 -11.18
CA LYS A 111 0.10 -1.14 -11.03
C LYS A 111 1.57 -1.35 -10.69
N VAL A 112 2.47 -0.59 -11.30
CA VAL A 112 3.89 -0.64 -10.97
C VAL A 112 4.13 -0.15 -9.53
N VAL A 113 3.53 0.96 -9.14
CA VAL A 113 3.59 1.46 -7.75
C VAL A 113 3.07 0.40 -6.78
N GLU A 114 1.92 -0.23 -7.06
CA GLU A 114 1.36 -1.29 -6.22
C GLU A 114 2.31 -2.49 -6.07
N MET A 115 2.94 -2.92 -7.15
CA MET A 115 3.85 -4.07 -7.17
C MET A 115 5.12 -3.83 -6.32
N PHE A 116 5.63 -2.62 -6.34
CA PHE A 116 6.86 -2.26 -5.63
C PHE A 116 6.62 -1.57 -4.28
N GLN A 117 5.38 -1.22 -3.96
CA GLN A 117 5.01 -0.70 -2.65
C GLN A 117 5.11 -1.83 -1.63
N THR A 118 6.09 -1.71 -0.73
CA THR A 118 6.26 -2.67 0.37
C THR A 118 5.12 -2.42 1.38
N GLU A 119 4.01 -3.13 1.23
CA GLU A 119 3.06 -3.25 2.34
C GLU A 119 3.80 -3.96 3.48
N ASN A 120 3.71 -3.46 4.69
CA ASN A 120 4.22 -4.18 5.85
C ASN A 120 3.48 -5.52 5.92
N PRO A 121 4.18 -6.66 5.69
CA PRO A 121 3.51 -7.95 5.63
C PRO A 121 2.97 -8.38 6.99
N ASN A 122 3.43 -7.74 8.05
CA ASN A 122 3.11 -8.12 9.42
C ASN A 122 1.77 -7.55 9.86
N ARG A 123 1.00 -8.38 10.52
CA ARG A 123 -0.27 -8.05 11.16
C ARG A 123 -0.20 -8.40 12.64
N ALA A 124 -0.57 -7.48 13.48
CA ALA A 124 -0.84 -7.75 14.88
C ALA A 124 -2.19 -8.45 14.98
N VAL A 125 -2.22 -9.59 15.65
CA VAL A 125 -3.43 -10.41 15.81
C VAL A 125 -3.73 -10.52 17.29
N PHE A 126 -4.96 -10.17 17.66
CA PHE A 126 -5.49 -10.36 18.99
C PHE A 126 -6.53 -11.47 18.94
N ILE A 127 -6.34 -12.49 19.77
CA ILE A 127 -7.24 -13.64 19.84
C ILE A 127 -7.80 -13.72 21.25
N VAL A 128 -9.12 -13.67 21.36
CA VAL A 128 -9.86 -13.88 22.60
C VAL A 128 -10.57 -15.21 22.45
N SER A 129 -10.17 -16.20 23.25
CA SER A 129 -10.74 -17.55 23.22
C SER A 129 -10.92 -18.07 24.65
N GLN A 130 -11.85 -18.99 24.85
CA GLN A 130 -11.97 -19.72 26.09
C GLN A 130 -10.95 -20.88 26.19
N LYS A 131 -10.38 -21.28 25.05
CA LYS A 131 -9.39 -22.37 24.93
C LYS A 131 -7.98 -21.83 24.69
N THR A 132 -7.53 -20.88 25.52
CA THR A 132 -6.27 -20.16 25.34
C THR A 132 -5.05 -21.07 25.28
N GLN A 133 -5.02 -22.17 26.02
CA GLN A 133 -3.89 -23.11 26.01
C GLN A 133 -3.79 -23.92 24.71
N GLU A 134 -4.93 -24.41 24.18
CA GLU A 134 -4.97 -25.12 22.90
C GLU A 134 -4.53 -24.18 21.75
N VAL A 135 -5.01 -22.93 21.76
CA VAL A 135 -4.62 -21.91 20.77
C VAL A 135 -3.13 -21.55 20.90
N LYS A 136 -2.57 -21.52 22.10
CA LYS A 136 -1.12 -21.33 22.31
C LYS A 136 -0.32 -22.48 21.68
N GLU A 137 -0.73 -23.73 21.92
CA GLU A 137 -0.05 -24.89 21.33
C GLU A 137 -0.10 -24.86 19.80
N LEU A 138 -1.21 -24.42 19.21
CA LEU A 138 -1.32 -24.18 17.79
C LEU A 138 -0.30 -23.14 17.31
N ILE A 139 -0.30 -21.95 17.93
CA ILE A 139 0.52 -20.82 17.50
C ILE A 139 2.00 -21.13 17.66
N VAL A 140 2.41 -21.66 18.80
CA VAL A 140 3.82 -21.91 19.11
C VAL A 140 4.30 -23.24 18.53
N GLY A 141 3.52 -24.32 18.73
CA GLY A 141 3.91 -25.67 18.34
C GLY A 141 3.75 -25.94 16.84
N LYS A 142 2.57 -25.65 16.27
CA LYS A 142 2.26 -25.99 14.88
C LYS A 142 2.68 -24.90 13.88
N MET A 143 2.50 -23.64 14.25
CA MET A 143 2.79 -22.51 13.36
C MET A 143 4.17 -21.89 13.59
N GLY A 144 4.87 -22.22 14.69
CA GLY A 144 6.21 -21.68 14.99
C GLY A 144 6.22 -20.17 15.25
N MET A 145 5.06 -19.59 15.56
CA MET A 145 4.92 -18.15 15.80
C MET A 145 5.18 -17.83 17.27
N ARG A 146 5.61 -16.61 17.53
CA ARG A 146 5.76 -16.07 18.90
C ARG A 146 4.48 -15.33 19.29
N GLY A 147 4.08 -15.45 20.54
CA GLY A 147 2.94 -14.72 21.09
C GLY A 147 3.14 -14.34 22.53
N THR A 148 2.31 -13.45 23.01
CA THR A 148 2.29 -12.97 24.39
C THR A 148 0.86 -13.03 24.92
N PHE A 149 0.68 -13.49 26.16
CA PHE A 149 -0.58 -13.37 26.87
C PHE A 149 -0.71 -11.96 27.44
N LEU A 150 -1.84 -11.32 27.12
CA LEU A 150 -2.25 -10.07 27.73
C LEU A 150 -3.38 -10.37 28.70
N HIS A 151 -3.18 -10.07 29.97
CA HIS A 151 -4.23 -10.22 30.98
C HIS A 151 -5.12 -8.97 30.98
N GLY A 152 -6.40 -9.19 30.90
CA GLY A 152 -7.39 -8.11 30.89
C GLY A 152 -8.64 -8.50 31.67
N ARG A 153 -9.47 -7.51 31.99
CA ARG A 153 -10.76 -7.71 32.66
C ARG A 153 -11.89 -7.33 31.72
N GLY A 154 -12.85 -8.23 31.55
CA GLY A 154 -14.04 -7.96 30.73
C GLY A 154 -14.87 -6.82 31.33
N MET A 155 -15.15 -5.79 30.54
CA MET A 155 -15.87 -4.58 31.02
C MET A 155 -17.31 -4.91 31.43
N TYR A 156 -17.97 -5.83 30.75
CA TYR A 156 -19.37 -6.17 31.03
C TYR A 156 -19.53 -7.18 32.17
N GLU A 157 -18.74 -8.28 32.13
CA GLU A 157 -18.87 -9.37 33.12
C GLU A 157 -17.94 -9.21 34.32
N GLY A 158 -16.95 -8.32 34.24
CA GLY A 158 -15.94 -8.13 35.28
C GLY A 158 -14.98 -9.31 35.49
N LYS A 159 -15.05 -10.34 34.62
CA LYS A 159 -14.20 -11.54 34.69
C LYS A 159 -12.83 -11.28 34.08
N GLU A 160 -11.82 -11.92 34.64
CA GLU A 160 -10.49 -11.93 34.05
C GLU A 160 -10.51 -12.74 32.75
N LYS A 161 -9.82 -12.20 31.72
CA LYS A 161 -9.68 -12.85 30.41
C LYS A 161 -8.23 -12.74 29.95
N GLU A 162 -7.75 -13.81 29.34
CA GLU A 162 -6.47 -13.83 28.64
C GLU A 162 -6.70 -13.56 27.16
N ILE A 163 -5.93 -12.64 26.62
CA ILE A 163 -5.93 -12.30 25.19
C ILE A 163 -4.57 -12.71 24.64
N ILE A 164 -4.57 -13.51 23.59
CA ILE A 164 -3.32 -13.85 22.90
C ILE A 164 -3.00 -12.74 21.89
N PHE A 165 -1.84 -12.15 22.04
CA PHE A 165 -1.25 -11.23 21.09
C PHE A 165 -0.15 -11.93 20.31
N THR A 166 -0.23 -11.94 18.99
CA THR A 166 0.80 -12.49 18.11
C THR A 166 0.98 -11.61 16.87
N ILE A 167 2.13 -11.72 16.23
CA ILE A 167 2.41 -11.07 14.95
C ILE A 167 2.49 -12.16 13.89
N ALA A 168 1.61 -12.07 12.90
CA ALA A 168 1.53 -13.02 11.80
C ALA A 168 1.80 -12.30 10.47
N GLU A 169 2.44 -12.98 9.52
CA GLU A 169 2.52 -12.49 8.15
C GLU A 169 1.13 -12.55 7.48
N ARG A 170 0.89 -11.63 6.55
CA ARG A 170 -0.41 -11.56 5.83
C ARG A 170 -0.80 -12.89 5.16
N LYS A 171 0.20 -13.64 4.66
CA LYS A 171 -0.02 -14.94 4.02
C LYS A 171 -0.49 -16.04 4.98
N ASP A 172 -0.10 -15.93 6.27
CA ASP A 172 -0.41 -16.94 7.29
C ASP A 172 -1.74 -16.66 8.02
N LEU A 173 -2.29 -15.44 7.86
CA LEU A 173 -3.53 -15.04 8.52
C LEU A 173 -4.75 -15.92 8.21
N PRO A 174 -5.04 -16.32 6.94
CA PRO A 174 -6.17 -17.17 6.66
C PRO A 174 -6.06 -18.49 7.41
N ARG A 175 -4.90 -19.14 7.31
CA ARG A 175 -4.63 -20.40 8.01
C ARG A 175 -4.75 -20.27 9.52
N LEU A 176 -4.17 -19.21 10.10
CA LEU A 176 -4.31 -18.97 11.55
C LEU A 176 -5.76 -18.80 11.97
N LYS A 177 -6.56 -18.06 11.21
CA LYS A 177 -7.97 -17.85 11.50
C LYS A 177 -8.78 -19.16 11.45
N ASP A 178 -8.55 -19.95 10.42
CA ASP A 178 -9.27 -21.19 10.19
C ASP A 178 -8.94 -22.21 11.31
N GLU A 179 -7.66 -22.43 11.61
CA GLU A 179 -7.23 -23.36 12.66
C GLU A 179 -7.67 -22.91 14.06
N VAL A 180 -7.65 -21.61 14.36
CA VAL A 180 -8.19 -21.09 15.64
C VAL A 180 -9.71 -21.32 15.73
N LYS A 181 -10.44 -21.14 14.63
CA LYS A 181 -11.88 -21.39 14.57
C LYS A 181 -12.26 -22.87 14.67
N GLU A 182 -11.39 -23.76 14.23
CA GLU A 182 -11.55 -25.21 14.47
C GLU A 182 -11.43 -25.57 15.95
N ILE A 183 -10.51 -24.94 16.68
CA ILE A 183 -10.34 -25.16 18.13
C ILE A 183 -11.49 -24.54 18.92
N ASP A 184 -11.80 -23.27 18.62
CA ASP A 184 -12.87 -22.52 19.29
C ASP A 184 -13.69 -21.72 18.27
N PRO A 185 -14.85 -22.21 17.84
CA PRO A 185 -15.73 -21.51 16.91
C PRO A 185 -16.18 -20.13 17.41
N ASN A 186 -16.21 -19.92 18.74
CA ASN A 186 -16.60 -18.66 19.36
C ASN A 186 -15.42 -17.70 19.60
N ALA A 187 -14.19 -18.09 19.24
CA ALA A 187 -13.04 -17.22 19.38
C ALA A 187 -13.23 -15.92 18.60
N PHE A 188 -12.92 -14.79 19.22
CA PHE A 188 -12.89 -13.48 18.56
C PHE A 188 -11.46 -13.18 18.10
N ILE A 189 -11.28 -12.90 16.80
CA ILE A 189 -9.99 -12.62 16.21
C ILE A 189 -10.03 -11.23 15.58
N SER A 190 -9.22 -10.32 16.11
CA SER A 190 -9.01 -8.99 15.56
C SER A 190 -7.62 -8.87 14.96
N THR A 191 -7.52 -8.23 13.79
CA THR A 191 -6.25 -8.03 13.10
C THR A 191 -6.02 -6.55 12.82
N MET A 192 -4.83 -6.05 13.17
CA MET A 192 -4.41 -4.68 12.93
C MET A 192 -3.12 -4.66 12.10
N GLN A 193 -2.87 -3.57 11.40
CA GLN A 193 -1.60 -3.37 10.71
C GLN A 193 -0.51 -3.14 11.76
N ALA A 194 0.53 -3.98 11.77
CA ALA A 194 1.68 -3.78 12.63
C ALA A 194 2.67 -2.88 11.88
N SER A 195 2.89 -1.65 12.34
CA SER A 195 4.01 -0.82 11.89
C SER A 195 5.23 -1.19 12.70
N LYS A 196 6.33 -1.51 12.02
CA LYS A 196 7.63 -1.65 12.68
C LYS A 196 8.35 -0.33 12.51
N ASP A 197 8.22 0.54 13.48
CA ASP A 197 9.08 1.71 13.59
C ASP A 197 10.43 1.23 14.13
N SER A 198 11.42 1.30 13.28
CA SER A 198 12.83 1.05 13.62
C SER A 198 13.57 2.35 13.72
#